data_5f657fda61ee25bef7e6fb7d25b9b50b
#
_entry.id   5f657fda61ee25bef7e6fb7d25b9b50b
#
_cell.length_a   1.000
_cell.length_b   1.000
_cell.length_c   1.000
_cell.angle_alpha   90.00
_cell.angle_beta   90.00
_cell.angle_gamma   90.00
#
_symmetry.space_group_name_H-M   'P 1'
#
loop_
_entity.id
_entity.type
_entity.pdbx_description
1 polymer ?
#
loop_
_entity_poly.entity_id
_entity_poly.type
_entity_poly.pdbx_seq_one_letter_code
_entity_poly.pdbx_strand_id
1 'polypeptide(L)'
;MVQHEVFEVVQRTLDHITDSLAKNVAVELRNFGVFQPRLTKPRVGRNPNEPGSSFVIPPRATVKFKAGKIMRQRVEKLSREMKEAAQRRESDPVAVNGEHN
;
A
#
# COMPACT_ATOMS: atom_id res chain seq x y z
N MET A 1 -5.59 -18.97 25.43
CA MET A 1 -5.06 -19.34 24.11
C MET A 1 -3.55 -19.25 24.15
N VAL A 2 -2.86 -20.28 23.78
CA VAL A 2 -1.42 -20.24 23.79
C VAL A 2 -0.87 -19.49 22.56
N GLN A 3 0.36 -19.07 22.66
CA GLN A 3 0.96 -18.20 21.66
C GLN A 3 0.94 -18.76 20.24
N HIS A 4 1.25 -20.03 20.09
CA HIS A 4 1.27 -20.60 18.75
C HIS A 4 -0.14 -20.76 18.16
N GLU A 5 -1.16 -20.89 19.01
CA GLU A 5 -2.54 -20.93 18.54
C GLU A 5 -2.95 -19.57 18.01
N VAL A 6 -2.52 -18.50 18.67
CA VAL A 6 -2.80 -17.14 18.22
C VAL A 6 -2.13 -16.91 16.86
N PHE A 7 -0.88 -17.31 16.74
CA PHE A 7 -0.14 -17.19 15.49
C PHE A 7 -0.86 -17.93 14.36
N GLU A 8 -1.33 -19.12 14.64
CA GLU A 8 -2.01 -19.93 13.64
C GLU A 8 -3.32 -19.30 13.18
N VAL A 9 -4.08 -18.74 14.11
CA VAL A 9 -5.34 -18.08 13.75
C VAL A 9 -5.06 -16.87 12.88
N VAL A 10 -4.07 -16.06 13.21
CA VAL A 10 -3.72 -14.90 12.42
C VAL A 10 -3.25 -15.33 11.04
N GLN A 11 -2.41 -16.35 10.97
CA GLN A 11 -1.90 -16.82 9.69
C GLN A 11 -3.01 -17.36 8.79
N ARG A 12 -3.95 -18.09 9.35
CA ARG A 12 -5.09 -18.60 8.57
C ARG A 12 -5.98 -17.47 8.08
N THR A 13 -6.14 -16.41 8.88
CA THR A 13 -6.91 -15.27 8.47
C THR A 13 -6.24 -14.60 7.26
N LEU A 14 -4.93 -14.41 7.31
CA LEU A 14 -4.20 -13.81 6.20
C LEU A 14 -4.28 -14.69 4.95
N ASP A 15 -4.21 -15.99 5.12
CA ASP A 15 -4.31 -16.93 4.00
C ASP A 15 -5.68 -16.86 3.35
N HIS A 16 -6.74 -16.73 4.13
CA HIS A 16 -8.09 -16.60 3.59
C HIS A 16 -8.25 -15.31 2.81
N ILE A 17 -7.67 -14.23 3.31
CA ILE A 17 -7.69 -12.96 2.60
C ILE A 17 -6.99 -13.10 1.24
N THR A 18 -5.83 -13.72 1.25
CA THR A 18 -5.04 -13.94 0.03
C THR A 18 -5.81 -14.79 -0.97
N ASP A 19 -6.40 -15.87 -0.49
CA ASP A 19 -7.16 -16.77 -1.36
C ASP A 19 -8.35 -16.08 -1.99
N SER A 20 -9.06 -15.27 -1.24
CA SER A 20 -10.22 -14.54 -1.75
C SER A 20 -9.79 -13.56 -2.83
N LEU A 21 -8.73 -12.83 -2.59
CA LEU A 21 -8.22 -11.86 -3.56
C LEU A 21 -7.74 -12.56 -4.83
N ALA A 22 -7.14 -13.73 -4.67
CA ALA A 22 -6.69 -14.50 -5.83
C ALA A 22 -7.85 -14.97 -6.68
N LYS A 23 -9.06 -15.04 -6.12
CA LYS A 23 -10.26 -15.41 -6.84
C LYS A 23 -11.06 -14.19 -7.29
N ASN A 24 -10.46 -13.02 -7.24
CA ASN A 24 -11.10 -11.77 -7.65
C ASN A 24 -12.28 -11.40 -6.74
N VAL A 25 -12.14 -11.65 -5.46
CA VAL A 25 -13.15 -11.30 -4.47
C VAL A 25 -12.57 -10.28 -3.52
N ALA A 26 -13.25 -9.16 -3.34
CA ALA A 26 -12.82 -8.14 -2.39
C ALA A 26 -13.08 -8.62 -0.97
N VAL A 27 -12.24 -8.20 -0.04
CA VAL A 27 -12.37 -8.57 1.36
C VAL A 27 -12.50 -7.31 2.19
N GLU A 28 -13.60 -7.18 2.90
CA GLU A 28 -13.81 -6.05 3.78
C GLU A 28 -13.63 -6.48 5.23
N LEU A 29 -12.77 -5.76 5.97
CA LEU A 29 -12.63 -5.95 7.39
C LEU A 29 -13.21 -4.71 8.05
N ARG A 30 -14.32 -4.89 8.73
CA ARG A 30 -15.07 -3.80 9.30
C ARG A 30 -14.22 -2.84 10.10
N ASN A 31 -14.32 -1.54 9.81
CA ASN A 31 -13.58 -0.46 10.47
C ASN A 31 -12.07 -0.50 10.25
N PHE A 32 -11.56 -1.51 9.57
CA PHE A 32 -10.15 -1.60 9.25
C PHE A 32 -9.90 -1.16 7.82
N GLY A 33 -10.53 -1.80 6.88
CA GLY A 33 -10.36 -1.44 5.49
C GLY A 33 -10.84 -2.51 4.54
N VAL A 34 -10.65 -2.24 3.27
CA VAL A 34 -11.07 -3.15 2.21
C VAL A 34 -9.88 -3.46 1.33
N PHE A 35 -9.66 -4.73 1.06
CA PHE A 35 -8.66 -5.18 0.09
C PHE A 35 -9.39 -5.50 -1.20
N GLN A 36 -8.97 -4.90 -2.29
CA GLN A 36 -9.64 -5.08 -3.59
C GLN A 36 -8.65 -5.51 -4.63
N PRO A 37 -8.95 -6.57 -5.40
CA PRO A 37 -8.12 -6.89 -6.55
C PRO A 37 -8.39 -5.87 -7.65
N ARG A 38 -7.36 -5.47 -8.36
CA ARG A 38 -7.48 -4.48 -9.44
C ARG A 38 -6.56 -4.84 -10.57
N LEU A 39 -6.97 -4.46 -11.77
CA LEU A 39 -6.12 -4.59 -12.93
C LEU A 39 -5.50 -3.23 -13.18
N THR A 40 -4.18 -3.16 -13.27
CA THR A 40 -3.52 -1.90 -13.56
C THR A 40 -3.71 -1.55 -15.02
N LYS A 41 -3.66 -0.27 -15.31
CA LYS A 41 -3.76 0.18 -16.70
C LYS A 41 -2.43 -0.02 -17.39
N PRO A 42 -2.43 -0.32 -18.67
CA PRO A 42 -1.19 -0.35 -19.42
C PRO A 42 -0.55 1.03 -19.40
N ARG A 43 0.74 1.07 -19.36
CA ARG A 43 1.45 2.34 -19.34
C ARG A 43 2.75 2.22 -20.12
N VAL A 44 3.32 3.36 -20.47
CA VAL A 44 4.55 3.38 -21.24
C VAL A 44 5.71 3.57 -20.30
N GLY A 45 6.68 2.66 -20.36
CA GLY A 45 7.93 2.79 -19.63
C GLY A 45 9.02 3.27 -20.55
N ARG A 46 10.08 3.79 -19.97
CA ARG A 46 11.24 4.24 -20.74
C ARG A 46 12.47 3.58 -20.22
N ASN A 47 13.34 3.22 -21.14
CA ASN A 47 14.61 2.61 -20.79
C ASN A 47 15.63 3.73 -20.54
N PRO A 48 16.15 3.89 -19.35
CA PRO A 48 17.11 4.95 -19.05
C PRO A 48 18.43 4.80 -19.83
N ASN A 49 18.74 3.60 -20.27
CA ASN A 49 19.96 3.36 -21.04
C ASN A 49 19.77 3.65 -22.52
N GLU A 50 18.54 3.78 -22.97
CA GLU A 50 18.23 4.11 -24.36
C GLU A 50 17.13 5.15 -24.35
N PRO A 51 17.45 6.41 -24.18
CA PRO A 51 16.44 7.44 -23.97
C PRO A 51 15.40 7.58 -25.07
N GLY A 52 15.69 7.16 -26.26
CA GLY A 52 14.73 7.23 -27.34
C GLY A 52 13.80 6.05 -27.41
N SER A 53 13.97 5.05 -26.56
CA SER A 53 13.22 3.82 -26.63
C SER A 53 12.13 3.80 -25.58
N SER A 54 10.98 3.29 -25.93
CA SER A 54 9.87 3.14 -24.99
C SER A 54 9.25 1.77 -25.17
N PHE A 55 8.58 1.28 -24.17
CA PHE A 55 7.91 0.01 -24.22
C PHE A 55 6.61 0.08 -23.44
N VAL A 56 5.67 -0.78 -23.75
CA VAL A 56 4.40 -0.81 -23.08
C VAL A 56 4.46 -1.80 -21.94
N ILE A 57 4.12 -1.34 -20.74
CA ILE A 57 4.04 -2.21 -19.59
C ILE A 57 2.62 -2.78 -19.56
N PRO A 58 2.46 -4.10 -19.68
CA PRO A 58 1.12 -4.66 -19.77
C PRO A 58 0.36 -4.55 -18.46
N PRO A 59 -0.95 -4.60 -18.49
CA PRO A 59 -1.75 -4.59 -17.27
C PRO A 59 -1.52 -5.87 -16.48
N ARG A 60 -1.62 -5.77 -15.19
CA ARG A 60 -1.50 -6.95 -14.33
C ARG A 60 -2.35 -6.78 -13.09
N ALA A 61 -2.66 -7.88 -12.46
CA ALA A 61 -3.48 -7.85 -11.26
C ALA A 61 -2.66 -7.39 -10.07
N THR A 62 -3.22 -6.51 -9.27
CA THR A 62 -2.60 -6.06 -8.04
C THR A 62 -3.68 -5.97 -6.97
N VAL A 63 -3.30 -5.67 -5.76
CA VAL A 63 -4.22 -5.52 -4.66
C VAL A 63 -4.18 -4.07 -4.18
N LYS A 64 -5.35 -3.46 -4.08
CA LYS A 64 -5.46 -2.12 -3.53
C LYS A 64 -6.08 -2.21 -2.14
N PHE A 65 -5.50 -1.51 -1.18
CA PHE A 65 -6.07 -1.41 0.15
C PHE A 65 -6.69 -0.03 0.31
N LYS A 66 -7.93 -0.02 0.82
CA LYS A 66 -8.61 1.22 1.10
C LYS A 66 -8.95 1.25 2.58
N ALA A 67 -8.40 2.21 3.29
CA ALA A 67 -8.58 2.28 4.73
C ALA A 67 -10.04 2.54 5.09
N GLY A 68 -10.50 1.91 6.14
CA GLY A 68 -11.85 2.12 6.64
C GLY A 68 -11.96 3.41 7.44
N LYS A 69 -13.17 3.70 7.88
CA LYS A 69 -13.45 4.96 8.55
C LYS A 69 -12.61 5.16 9.81
N ILE A 70 -12.55 4.16 10.66
CA ILE A 70 -11.82 4.28 11.92
C ILE A 70 -10.32 4.43 11.68
N MET A 71 -9.79 3.64 10.78
CA MET A 71 -8.37 3.74 10.45
C MET A 71 -8.05 5.11 9.87
N ARG A 72 -8.89 5.62 8.97
CA ARG A 72 -8.68 6.94 8.39
C ARG A 72 -8.69 8.02 9.45
N GLN A 73 -9.63 7.95 10.38
CA GLN A 73 -9.73 8.95 11.43
C GLN A 73 -8.49 8.96 12.31
N ARG A 74 -7.99 7.78 12.64
CA ARG A 74 -6.81 7.68 13.50
C ARG A 74 -5.54 8.15 12.83
N VAL A 75 -5.44 7.92 11.53
CA VAL A 75 -4.23 8.30 10.80
C VAL A 75 -4.27 9.75 10.33
N GLU A 76 -5.44 10.34 10.29
CA GLU A 76 -5.60 11.71 9.82
C GLU A 76 -4.79 12.71 10.65
N LYS A 77 -4.64 12.47 11.91
CA LYS A 77 -3.79 13.33 12.75
C LYS A 77 -2.36 13.33 12.26
N LEU A 78 -1.89 12.20 11.77
CA LEU A 78 -0.54 12.07 11.27
C LEU A 78 -0.31 12.94 10.04
N SER A 79 -1.36 13.19 9.27
CA SER A 79 -1.25 14.04 8.09
C SER A 79 -0.67 15.40 8.44
N ARG A 80 -1.17 16.01 9.49
CA ARG A 80 -0.71 17.31 9.92
C ARG A 80 0.75 17.26 10.35
N GLU A 81 1.09 16.26 11.12
CA GLU A 81 2.46 16.08 11.61
C GLU A 81 3.43 15.85 10.47
N MET A 82 3.02 15.07 9.50
CA MET A 82 3.87 14.80 8.34
C MET A 82 4.07 16.05 7.47
N LYS A 83 3.03 16.85 7.33
CA LYS A 83 3.14 18.10 6.58
C LYS A 83 4.08 19.07 7.27
N GLU A 84 4.00 19.17 8.57
CA GLU A 84 4.88 20.03 9.33
C GLU A 84 6.33 19.55 9.25
N ALA A 85 6.52 18.26 9.31
CA ALA A 85 7.86 17.69 9.20
C ALA A 85 8.44 17.93 7.81
N ALA A 86 7.62 17.82 6.79
CA ALA A 86 8.08 18.08 5.42
C ALA A 86 8.46 19.54 5.24
N GLN A 87 7.70 20.45 5.83
CA GLN A 87 8.03 21.86 5.78
C GLN A 87 9.34 22.16 6.50
N ARG A 88 9.57 21.52 7.62
CA ARG A 88 10.84 21.70 8.33
C ARG A 88 12.01 21.19 7.51
N ARG A 89 11.82 20.07 6.79
CA ARG A 89 12.88 19.55 5.94
C ARG A 89 13.20 20.51 4.81
N GLU A 90 12.19 21.11 4.23
CA GLU A 90 12.40 22.04 3.13
C GLU A 90 13.16 23.26 3.58
N SER A 91 12.97 23.69 4.80
CA SER A 91 13.69 24.85 5.30
C SER A 91 15.04 24.50 5.90
N ASP A 92 15.38 23.22 5.99
CA ASP A 92 16.65 22.77 6.56
C ASP A 92 17.60 22.39 5.42
N PRO A 93 18.62 23.15 5.15
CA PRO A 93 19.53 22.82 4.06
C PRO A 93 20.35 21.55 4.27
N VAL A 94 20.36 21.04 5.46
CA VAL A 94 21.09 19.83 5.75
C VAL A 94 20.19 18.61 5.74
N ALA A 95 18.97 18.76 5.40
CA ALA A 95 18.04 17.67 5.41
C ALA A 95 18.48 16.52 4.60
N VAL A 96 18.46 15.40 5.11
CA VAL A 96 18.83 14.28 4.40
C VAL A 96 17.81 13.38 4.34
N ASN A 97 17.37 12.83 3.48
CA ASN A 97 16.40 12.00 3.43
C ASN A 97 16.69 10.79 3.13
N GLY A 98 17.05 10.25 3.31
CA GLY A 98 17.21 9.06 3.18
C GLY A 98 16.42 8.26 2.70
N GLU A 99 15.89 7.65 3.21
CA GLU A 99 15.15 6.75 2.67
C GLU A 99 13.96 6.66 2.98
N HIS A 100 13.22 6.05 2.40
CA HIS A 100 12.07 5.81 2.71
C HIS A 100 11.63 4.86 1.93
N ASN A 101 10.81 4.22 2.13
CA ASN A 101 10.37 3.15 1.44
C ASN A 101 9.25 3.28 0.79
#